data_c42906cb808969965ba1504379ecf075
#
_entry.id   c42906cb808969965ba1504379ecf075
#
_cell.length_a   1.000
_cell.length_b   1.000
_cell.length_c   1.000
_cell.angle_alpha   90.00
_cell.angle_beta   90.00
_cell.angle_gamma   90.00
#
_symmetry.space_group_name_H-M   'P 1'
#
loop_
_entity.id
_entity.type
_entity.pdbx_description
1 polymer ?
#
loop_
_entity_poly.entity_id
_entity_poly.type
_entity_poly.pdbx_seq_one_letter_code
_entity_poly.pdbx_strand_id
1 'polypeptide(L)'
;MKFESTRHRAAAVLLVFCFAVFPAAHAADKKDKNKTATLQTVDSGSFGVFIKGERVATETFKIESQNGASIIRSQLKATSGADTDTQKSEMEMTAGGELLRYEWSQSSGGSLNVTPSNDFLMERMNATGTGKPAEQPFLMPTTTAILDNNFFIHREVLAWRYLAADCKPEGGNFKCQQGAAPFGAIVPQDHTSLSVRMELVGKEKVTVRGAQRELLRLNLTGENFEWALWVDDHDQFKLIRVAIPADNTEVVRD
;
A
#
# COMPACT_ATOMS: atom_id res chain seq x y z
N MET A 1 -56.15 -28.44 -29.61
CA MET A 1 -57.30 -28.65 -28.73
C MET A 1 -57.35 -27.47 -27.80
N LYS A 2 -58.16 -26.47 -28.15
CA LYS A 2 -59.50 -26.12 -27.70
C LYS A 2 -59.59 -25.83 -26.22
N PHE A 3 -59.70 -24.49 -25.92
CA PHE A 3 -60.83 -23.80 -25.26
C PHE A 3 -60.83 -23.97 -23.71
N GLU A 4 -61.13 -23.00 -22.85
CA GLU A 4 -62.09 -21.84 -22.80
C GLU A 4 -61.62 -20.93 -21.62
N SER A 5 -61.52 -19.66 -21.67
CA SER A 5 -62.46 -18.57 -21.47
C SER A 5 -63.45 -18.68 -20.28
N THR A 6 -63.27 -17.86 -19.24
CA THR A 6 -64.38 -17.32 -18.46
C THR A 6 -64.09 -15.92 -17.93
N ARG A 7 -64.91 -14.97 -18.42
CA ARG A 7 -65.03 -13.57 -17.91
C ARG A 7 -65.94 -13.55 -16.67
N HIS A 8 -65.63 -12.74 -15.68
CA HIS A 8 -66.69 -12.13 -14.85
C HIS A 8 -66.39 -10.65 -14.57
N ARG A 9 -67.50 -9.90 -14.62
CA ARG A 9 -67.61 -8.43 -14.65
C ARG A 9 -67.71 -7.82 -13.25
N ALA A 10 -67.21 -6.62 -13.17
CA ALA A 10 -67.81 -5.40 -12.59
C ALA A 10 -68.18 -5.35 -11.11
N ALA A 11 -67.62 -4.35 -10.42
CA ALA A 11 -68.41 -3.34 -9.71
C ALA A 11 -67.51 -2.15 -9.39
N ALA A 12 -67.90 -0.99 -9.91
CA ALA A 12 -67.33 0.30 -9.62
C ALA A 12 -67.93 0.83 -8.29
N VAL A 13 -67.10 1.28 -7.37
CA VAL A 13 -67.53 2.16 -6.27
C VAL A 13 -66.64 3.39 -6.32
N LEU A 14 -67.29 4.51 -6.71
CA LEU A 14 -66.76 5.87 -6.64
C LEU A 14 -66.78 6.31 -5.18
N LEU A 15 -65.68 6.59 -4.60
CA LEU A 15 -65.52 7.33 -3.33
C LEU A 15 -64.72 8.58 -3.59
N VAL A 16 -65.46 9.69 -3.63
CA VAL A 16 -64.90 11.08 -3.68
C VAL A 16 -64.28 11.37 -2.30
N PHE A 17 -62.98 11.54 -2.23
CA PHE A 17 -62.34 12.10 -1.06
C PHE A 17 -61.67 13.44 -1.39
N CYS A 18 -62.14 14.47 -0.65
CA CYS A 18 -61.64 15.83 -0.71
C CYS A 18 -60.15 15.93 -0.43
N PHE A 19 -59.43 16.53 -1.37
CA PHE A 19 -58.04 16.95 -1.18
C PHE A 19 -57.97 18.18 -0.29
N ALA A 20 -57.51 18.02 0.94
CA ALA A 20 -56.94 19.11 1.73
C ALA A 20 -55.46 19.26 1.36
N VAL A 21 -55.13 20.31 0.61
CA VAL A 21 -53.76 20.66 0.25
C VAL A 21 -53.12 21.37 1.45
N PHE A 22 -52.26 20.67 2.18
CA PHE A 22 -51.32 21.30 3.12
C PHE A 22 -49.99 21.55 2.37
N PRO A 23 -49.49 22.79 2.37
CA PRO A 23 -48.14 23.04 1.88
C PRO A 23 -47.14 22.53 2.94
N ALA A 24 -46.52 21.39 2.71
CA ALA A 24 -45.35 20.96 3.47
C ALA A 24 -44.17 21.84 3.08
N ALA A 25 -43.80 22.74 3.95
CA ALA A 25 -42.52 23.45 3.85
C ALA A 25 -41.39 22.43 4.00
N HIS A 26 -40.78 22.09 2.90
CA HIS A 26 -39.51 21.33 2.91
C HIS A 26 -38.42 22.29 3.39
N ALA A 27 -38.12 22.26 4.67
CA ALA A 27 -36.82 22.73 5.15
C ALA A 27 -35.75 21.85 4.51
N ALA A 28 -35.10 22.37 3.48
CA ALA A 28 -33.91 21.78 2.92
C ALA A 28 -32.82 21.87 3.97
N ASP A 29 -32.64 20.76 4.69
CA ASP A 29 -31.49 20.56 5.57
C ASP A 29 -30.24 20.62 4.70
N LYS A 30 -29.56 21.76 4.68
CA LYS A 30 -28.24 21.93 4.08
C LYS A 30 -27.28 21.07 4.91
N LYS A 31 -27.20 19.80 4.58
CA LYS A 31 -26.14 18.93 5.06
C LYS A 31 -24.80 19.58 4.73
N ASP A 32 -24.17 20.07 5.77
CA ASP A 32 -22.81 20.60 5.78
C ASP A 32 -21.86 19.59 5.12
N LYS A 33 -21.50 19.85 3.84
CA LYS A 33 -20.61 18.99 3.04
C LYS A 33 -19.14 19.18 3.39
N ASN A 34 -18.82 19.78 4.52
CA ASN A 34 -17.46 20.02 4.97
C ASN A 34 -17.10 19.18 6.22
N LYS A 35 -17.38 17.86 6.19
CA LYS A 35 -16.64 16.98 7.07
C LYS A 35 -15.24 16.81 6.46
N THR A 36 -14.28 17.61 6.92
CA THR A 36 -12.86 17.32 6.72
C THR A 36 -12.63 15.88 7.22
N ALA A 37 -12.36 14.95 6.31
CA ALA A 37 -12.16 13.57 6.71
C ALA A 37 -10.95 13.52 7.65
N THR A 38 -11.17 12.92 8.81
CA THR A 38 -10.14 12.80 9.82
C THR A 38 -9.06 11.84 9.32
N LEU A 39 -7.81 12.22 9.44
CA LEU A 39 -6.66 11.37 9.16
C LEU A 39 -6.67 10.20 10.15
N GLN A 40 -6.73 8.98 9.64
CA GLN A 40 -6.76 7.75 10.44
C GLN A 40 -5.42 7.02 10.33
N THR A 41 -4.77 6.76 11.45
CA THR A 41 -3.58 5.91 11.47
C THR A 41 -3.98 4.45 11.20
N VAL A 42 -3.38 3.87 10.16
CA VAL A 42 -3.54 2.46 9.77
C VAL A 42 -2.48 1.62 10.45
N ASP A 43 -1.22 2.05 10.38
CA ASP A 43 -0.09 1.40 11.04
C ASP A 43 1.00 2.42 11.37
N SER A 44 1.82 2.09 12.37
CA SER A 44 3.00 2.88 12.73
C SER A 44 3.97 2.03 13.54
N GLY A 45 5.25 2.35 13.45
CA GLY A 45 6.27 1.61 14.19
C GLY A 45 7.67 1.93 13.73
N SER A 46 8.57 1.00 14.01
CA SER A 46 9.94 1.06 13.53
C SER A 46 10.46 -0.32 13.14
N PHE A 47 11.46 -0.31 12.27
CA PHE A 47 12.26 -1.47 11.91
C PHE A 47 13.72 -1.24 12.31
N GLY A 48 14.33 -2.24 12.93
CA GLY A 48 15.77 -2.33 13.04
C GLY A 48 16.35 -3.00 11.80
N VAL A 49 17.33 -2.38 11.17
CA VAL A 49 18.11 -2.96 10.07
C VAL A 49 19.40 -3.52 10.60
N PHE A 50 19.66 -4.79 10.39
CA PHE A 50 20.82 -5.51 10.88
C PHE A 50 21.63 -6.08 9.71
N ILE A 51 22.93 -5.89 9.74
CA ILE A 51 23.88 -6.53 8.82
C ILE A 51 24.80 -7.40 9.66
N LYS A 52 24.85 -8.70 9.36
CA LYS A 52 25.63 -9.70 10.10
C LYS A 52 25.34 -9.68 11.62
N GLY A 53 24.10 -9.39 11.99
CA GLY A 53 23.64 -9.35 13.38
C GLY A 53 23.87 -8.02 14.11
N GLU A 54 24.53 -7.03 13.51
CA GLU A 54 24.73 -5.70 14.08
C GLU A 54 23.70 -4.72 13.56
N ARG A 55 23.02 -3.95 14.44
CA ARG A 55 22.07 -2.92 14.04
C ARG A 55 22.82 -1.75 13.40
N VAL A 56 22.58 -1.52 12.12
CA VAL A 56 23.22 -0.44 11.33
C VAL A 56 22.31 0.76 11.09
N ALA A 57 20.98 0.56 11.15
CA ALA A 57 20.02 1.63 10.96
C ALA A 57 18.69 1.34 11.68
N THR A 58 17.89 2.39 11.84
CA THR A 58 16.51 2.32 12.28
C THR A 58 15.63 3.09 11.30
N GLU A 59 14.61 2.43 10.76
CA GLU A 59 13.52 3.04 10.02
C GLU A 59 12.35 3.27 10.96
N THR A 60 11.82 4.50 11.04
CA THR A 60 10.55 4.81 11.70
C THR A 60 9.51 5.17 10.65
N PHE A 61 8.29 4.67 10.79
CA PHE A 61 7.27 4.88 9.77
C PHE A 61 5.88 5.11 10.35
N LYS A 62 5.01 5.67 9.51
CA LYS A 62 3.58 5.83 9.75
C LYS A 62 2.80 5.69 8.45
N ILE A 63 1.73 4.88 8.49
CA ILE A 63 0.74 4.75 7.42
C ILE A 63 -0.55 5.38 7.89
N GLU A 64 -1.08 6.31 7.14
CA GLU A 64 -2.32 7.02 7.42
C GLU A 64 -3.27 6.92 6.22
N SER A 65 -4.57 6.92 6.50
CA SER A 65 -5.61 6.94 5.47
C SER A 65 -6.47 8.19 5.61
N GLN A 66 -6.78 8.84 4.48
CA GLN A 66 -7.66 10.00 4.40
C GLN A 66 -8.35 10.05 3.03
N ASN A 67 -9.67 10.21 3.02
CA ASN A 67 -10.46 10.36 1.78
C ASN A 67 -10.23 9.24 0.73
N GLY A 68 -9.93 8.01 1.15
CA GLY A 68 -9.64 6.91 0.23
C GLY A 68 -8.22 6.93 -0.36
N ALA A 69 -7.35 7.80 0.12
CA ALA A 69 -5.91 7.75 -0.15
C ALA A 69 -5.17 7.22 1.07
N SER A 70 -4.03 6.58 0.84
CA SER A 70 -3.07 6.16 1.86
C SER A 70 -1.81 7.00 1.75
N ILE A 71 -1.32 7.49 2.88
CA ILE A 71 -0.10 8.28 2.98
C ILE A 71 0.88 7.50 3.86
N ILE A 72 2.00 7.11 3.28
CA ILE A 72 3.05 6.32 3.91
C ILE A 72 4.27 7.23 4.10
N ARG A 73 4.61 7.53 5.35
CA ARG A 73 5.80 8.33 5.69
C ARG A 73 6.81 7.47 6.38
N SER A 74 8.07 7.62 6.00
CA SER A 74 9.16 6.92 6.64
C SER A 74 10.40 7.80 6.80
N GLN A 75 11.20 7.49 7.82
CA GLN A 75 12.47 8.09 8.10
C GLN A 75 13.48 7.02 8.49
N LEU A 76 14.60 6.96 7.79
CA LEU A 76 15.73 6.10 8.10
C LEU A 76 16.84 6.92 8.74
N LYS A 77 17.40 6.39 9.84
CA LYS A 77 18.60 6.94 10.52
C LYS A 77 19.64 5.84 10.64
N ALA A 78 20.86 6.10 10.15
CA ALA A 78 22.00 5.24 10.44
C ALA A 78 22.35 5.29 11.93
N THR A 79 22.79 4.13 12.48
CA THR A 79 23.12 4.01 13.93
C THR A 79 24.58 4.27 14.21
N SER A 80 25.46 4.10 13.20
CA SER A 80 26.92 4.27 13.34
C SER A 80 27.52 4.76 12.04
N GLY A 81 28.59 5.55 12.13
CA GLY A 81 29.36 6.10 11.02
C GLY A 81 29.49 7.61 11.10
N ALA A 82 30.39 8.16 10.28
CA ALA A 82 30.56 9.61 10.14
C ALA A 82 29.33 10.28 9.48
N ASP A 83 28.52 9.52 8.78
CA ASP A 83 27.31 9.96 8.09
C ASP A 83 26.09 9.67 8.96
N THR A 84 25.71 10.65 9.77
CA THR A 84 24.41 10.69 10.44
C THR A 84 23.30 11.12 9.48
N ASP A 85 23.42 10.79 8.22
CA ASP A 85 22.44 11.15 7.20
C ASP A 85 21.08 10.54 7.53
N THR A 86 20.11 11.42 7.58
CA THR A 86 18.72 11.04 7.72
C THR A 86 18.07 11.07 6.35
N GLN A 87 17.48 9.95 5.95
CA GLN A 87 16.67 9.88 4.76
C GLN A 87 15.20 9.90 5.13
N LYS A 88 14.38 10.47 4.28
CA LYS A 88 12.91 10.52 4.43
C LYS A 88 12.25 10.12 3.13
N SER A 89 11.12 9.43 3.25
CA SER A 89 10.21 9.18 2.13
C SER A 89 8.77 9.49 2.50
N GLU A 90 8.02 9.95 1.50
CA GLU A 90 6.57 10.03 1.56
C GLU A 90 6.00 9.44 0.28
N MET A 91 5.09 8.48 0.42
CA MET A 91 4.38 7.85 -0.69
C MET A 91 2.87 8.04 -0.48
N GLU A 92 2.20 8.51 -1.51
CA GLU A 92 0.75 8.67 -1.52
C GLU A 92 0.14 7.78 -2.61
N MET A 93 -0.91 7.04 -2.24
CA MET A 93 -1.56 6.06 -3.10
C MET A 93 -3.07 6.15 -2.98
N THR A 94 -3.78 5.81 -4.06
CA THR A 94 -5.23 5.58 -4.00
C THR A 94 -5.56 4.32 -3.18
N ALA A 95 -6.81 4.15 -2.77
CA ALA A 95 -7.29 2.90 -2.17
C ALA A 95 -7.12 1.68 -3.11
N GLY A 96 -7.07 1.89 -4.42
CA GLY A 96 -6.79 0.86 -5.42
C GLY A 96 -5.31 0.50 -5.56
N GLY A 97 -4.42 1.17 -4.83
CA GLY A 97 -2.98 0.91 -4.89
C GLY A 97 -2.26 1.62 -6.05
N GLU A 98 -2.89 2.62 -6.68
CA GLU A 98 -2.25 3.44 -7.70
C GLU A 98 -1.41 4.54 -7.05
N LEU A 99 -0.20 4.74 -7.54
CA LEU A 99 0.69 5.80 -7.08
C LEU A 99 0.12 7.16 -7.45
N LEU A 100 -0.04 8.04 -6.46
CA LEU A 100 -0.35 9.45 -6.64
C LEU A 100 0.91 10.30 -6.61
N ARG A 101 1.83 9.99 -5.71
CA ARG A 101 3.10 10.70 -5.52
C ARG A 101 4.05 9.86 -4.69
N TYR A 102 5.33 9.95 -4.99
CA TYR A 102 6.43 9.51 -4.14
C TYR A 102 7.46 10.64 -4.03
N GLU A 103 7.98 10.86 -2.85
CA GLU A 103 9.05 11.82 -2.57
C GLU A 103 10.11 11.18 -1.70
N TRP A 104 11.36 11.47 -2.01
CA TRP A 104 12.51 11.07 -1.21
C TRP A 104 13.44 12.26 -1.02
N SER A 105 14.08 12.33 0.14
CA SER A 105 15.11 13.33 0.45
C SER A 105 16.10 12.81 1.48
N GLN A 106 17.32 13.34 1.44
CA GLN A 106 18.33 13.09 2.47
C GLN A 106 18.92 14.39 3.01
N SER A 107 19.39 14.35 4.29
CA SER A 107 19.84 15.55 5.01
C SER A 107 21.13 16.14 4.45
N SER A 108 22.00 15.34 3.84
CA SER A 108 23.22 15.80 3.14
C SER A 108 22.95 16.51 1.81
N GLY A 109 21.70 16.53 1.38
CA GLY A 109 21.24 17.09 0.10
C GLY A 109 20.87 16.00 -0.90
N GLY A 110 20.12 16.37 -1.88
CA GLY A 110 19.50 15.45 -2.83
C GLY A 110 18.05 15.15 -2.45
N SER A 111 17.22 15.18 -3.46
CA SER A 111 15.82 14.78 -3.38
C SER A 111 15.34 14.38 -4.77
N LEU A 112 14.34 13.53 -4.78
CA LEU A 112 13.64 13.14 -6.01
C LEU A 112 12.16 12.98 -5.71
N ASN A 113 11.36 13.02 -6.76
CA ASN A 113 9.96 12.65 -6.72
C ASN A 113 9.57 11.82 -7.94
N VAL A 114 8.57 10.96 -7.76
CA VAL A 114 7.94 10.18 -8.83
C VAL A 114 6.47 10.52 -8.85
N THR A 115 5.96 10.96 -9.99
CA THR A 115 4.56 11.32 -10.16
C THR A 115 3.99 10.77 -11.46
N PRO A 116 2.69 10.46 -11.52
CA PRO A 116 2.00 10.17 -12.77
C PRO A 116 2.11 11.32 -13.76
N SER A 117 2.34 10.99 -15.02
CA SER A 117 2.38 11.94 -16.14
C SER A 117 1.76 11.28 -17.38
N ASN A 118 0.47 11.50 -17.61
CA ASN A 118 -0.33 10.77 -18.60
C ASN A 118 -0.26 9.24 -18.35
N ASP A 119 0.25 8.47 -19.31
CA ASP A 119 0.30 7.01 -19.28
C ASP A 119 1.61 6.44 -18.72
N PHE A 120 2.45 7.27 -18.10
CA PHE A 120 3.74 6.87 -17.54
C PHE A 120 4.02 7.53 -16.20
N LEU A 121 5.09 7.10 -15.52
CA LEU A 121 5.59 7.72 -14.31
C LEU A 121 6.81 8.59 -14.64
N MET A 122 6.83 9.80 -14.10
CA MET A 122 7.95 10.73 -14.28
C MET A 122 8.71 10.86 -12.97
N GLU A 123 9.97 10.49 -12.99
CA GLU A 123 10.93 10.79 -11.92
C GLU A 123 11.59 12.14 -12.18
N ARG A 124 11.63 12.98 -11.15
CA ARG A 124 12.33 14.27 -11.17
C ARG A 124 13.34 14.29 -10.04
N MET A 125 14.57 14.52 -10.40
CA MET A 125 15.72 14.59 -9.49
C MET A 125 16.13 16.05 -9.32
N ASN A 126 16.11 16.54 -8.09
CA ASN A 126 16.63 17.87 -7.80
C ASN A 126 18.17 17.79 -7.69
N ALA A 127 18.84 18.57 -8.50
CA ALA A 127 20.28 18.63 -8.45
C ALA A 127 20.76 19.24 -7.12
N THR A 128 21.83 18.69 -6.58
CA THR A 128 22.58 19.35 -5.50
C THR A 128 23.36 20.52 -6.09
N GLY A 129 23.17 21.72 -5.54
CA GLY A 129 23.85 22.92 -6.00
C GLY A 129 23.19 23.62 -7.21
N THR A 130 23.99 24.11 -8.16
CA THR A 130 23.53 24.92 -9.32
C THR A 130 23.12 24.09 -10.54
N GLY A 131 23.08 22.77 -10.42
CA GLY A 131 22.70 21.87 -11.49
C GLY A 131 21.23 22.05 -11.92
N LYS A 132 20.90 21.66 -13.17
CA LYS A 132 19.51 21.57 -13.60
C LYS A 132 18.88 20.30 -13.05
N PRO A 133 17.60 20.33 -12.66
CA PRO A 133 16.85 19.11 -12.38
C PRO A 133 16.92 18.15 -13.58
N ALA A 134 17.10 16.86 -13.29
CA ALA A 134 17.01 15.82 -14.31
C ALA A 134 15.63 15.17 -14.27
N GLU A 135 15.13 14.73 -15.41
CA GLU A 135 13.85 14.02 -15.52
C GLU A 135 14.06 12.69 -16.22
N GLN A 136 13.42 11.66 -15.71
CA GLN A 136 13.44 10.32 -16.29
C GLN A 136 12.02 9.76 -16.39
N PRO A 137 11.51 9.47 -17.58
CA PRO A 137 10.23 8.79 -17.75
C PRO A 137 10.40 7.28 -17.59
N PHE A 138 9.45 6.65 -16.89
CA PHE A 138 9.25 5.20 -16.82
C PHE A 138 7.93 4.86 -17.51
N LEU A 139 8.00 4.13 -18.63
CA LEU A 139 6.81 3.66 -19.36
C LEU A 139 6.09 2.54 -18.60
N MET A 140 5.59 2.89 -17.42
CA MET A 140 4.97 1.99 -16.48
C MET A 140 3.67 2.60 -15.94
N PRO A 141 2.64 1.77 -15.65
CA PRO A 141 1.36 2.24 -15.16
C PRO A 141 1.46 2.77 -13.72
N THR A 142 0.46 3.55 -13.30
CA THR A 142 0.35 4.09 -11.94
C THR A 142 0.23 3.00 -10.85
N THR A 143 -0.12 1.77 -11.23
CA THR A 143 -0.11 0.60 -10.36
C THR A 143 1.29 0.03 -10.09
N THR A 144 2.34 0.65 -10.61
CA THR A 144 3.73 0.27 -10.33
C THR A 144 4.07 0.50 -8.86
N ALA A 145 4.78 -0.46 -8.25
CA ALA A 145 5.21 -0.35 -6.87
C ALA A 145 6.45 0.54 -6.76
N ILE A 146 6.59 1.22 -5.63
CA ILE A 146 7.87 1.81 -5.21
C ILE A 146 8.58 0.79 -4.33
N LEU A 147 9.78 0.39 -4.70
CA LEU A 147 10.68 -0.48 -3.91
C LEU A 147 11.97 0.27 -3.61
N ASP A 148 11.84 1.34 -2.85
CA ASP A 148 12.98 2.10 -2.36
C ASP A 148 14.00 1.20 -1.63
N ASN A 149 15.29 1.40 -1.89
CA ASN A 149 16.36 0.56 -1.33
C ASN A 149 16.44 0.65 0.21
N ASN A 150 16.04 1.76 0.80
CA ASN A 150 16.28 2.09 2.19
C ASN A 150 15.04 1.98 3.08
N PHE A 151 13.82 1.94 2.50
CA PHE A 151 12.58 1.93 3.28
C PHE A 151 11.83 0.61 3.15
N PHE A 152 11.87 -0.17 4.21
CA PHE A 152 11.26 -1.52 4.25
C PHE A 152 9.75 -1.48 4.36
N ILE A 153 9.17 -0.37 4.82
CA ILE A 153 7.71 -0.19 4.86
C ILE A 153 7.07 -0.34 3.47
N HIS A 154 7.78 -0.02 2.39
CA HIS A 154 7.27 -0.22 1.03
C HIS A 154 7.04 -1.70 0.70
N ARG A 155 7.79 -2.64 1.34
CA ARG A 155 7.59 -4.09 1.21
C ARG A 155 6.34 -4.55 1.92
N GLU A 156 5.97 -3.92 3.04
CA GLU A 156 4.68 -4.15 3.71
C GLU A 156 3.52 -3.74 2.81
N VAL A 157 3.58 -2.56 2.22
CA VAL A 157 2.55 -2.08 1.29
C VAL A 157 2.42 -3.01 0.07
N LEU A 158 3.54 -3.50 -0.47
CA LEU A 158 3.52 -4.45 -1.58
C LEU A 158 2.92 -5.80 -1.16
N ALA A 159 3.25 -6.29 0.05
CA ALA A 159 2.67 -7.51 0.60
C ALA A 159 1.14 -7.39 0.76
N TRP A 160 0.64 -6.25 1.27
CA TRP A 160 -0.80 -5.99 1.37
C TRP A 160 -1.48 -5.99 0.01
N ARG A 161 -0.88 -5.37 -1.00
CA ARG A 161 -1.42 -5.37 -2.38
C ARG A 161 -1.49 -6.77 -2.95
N TYR A 162 -0.44 -7.57 -2.78
CA TYR A 162 -0.42 -8.97 -3.20
C TYR A 162 -1.52 -9.77 -2.51
N LEU A 163 -1.60 -9.73 -1.19
CA LEU A 163 -2.61 -10.47 -0.43
C LEU A 163 -4.04 -10.06 -0.80
N ALA A 164 -4.27 -8.77 -1.04
CA ALA A 164 -5.59 -8.27 -1.42
C ALA A 164 -6.00 -8.67 -2.85
N ALA A 165 -5.05 -8.72 -3.79
CA ALA A 165 -5.34 -9.01 -5.20
C ALA A 165 -5.41 -10.51 -5.50
N ASP A 166 -4.47 -11.29 -4.94
CA ASP A 166 -4.22 -12.67 -5.36
C ASP A 166 -4.64 -13.72 -4.32
N CYS A 167 -5.00 -13.31 -3.11
CA CYS A 167 -5.32 -14.24 -2.03
C CYS A 167 -6.74 -14.06 -1.50
N LYS A 168 -7.33 -15.16 -1.02
CA LYS A 168 -8.64 -15.18 -0.36
C LYS A 168 -8.56 -15.94 0.96
N PRO A 169 -9.25 -15.48 2.01
CA PRO A 169 -9.36 -16.26 3.24
C PRO A 169 -10.15 -17.55 2.99
N GLU A 170 -9.60 -18.69 3.42
CA GLU A 170 -10.22 -20.01 3.29
C GLU A 170 -9.91 -20.85 4.54
N GLY A 171 -10.93 -21.18 5.34
CA GLY A 171 -10.80 -22.10 6.48
C GLY A 171 -9.79 -21.67 7.56
N GLY A 172 -9.63 -20.36 7.80
CA GLY A 172 -8.65 -19.82 8.76
C GLY A 172 -7.23 -19.70 8.20
N ASN A 173 -7.05 -19.99 6.91
CA ASN A 173 -5.81 -19.79 6.16
C ASN A 173 -6.04 -18.83 4.99
N PHE A 174 -4.98 -18.49 4.28
CA PHE A 174 -5.04 -17.79 3.01
C PHE A 174 -4.76 -18.76 1.86
N LYS A 175 -5.60 -18.70 0.84
CA LYS A 175 -5.37 -19.39 -0.43
C LYS A 175 -5.13 -18.34 -1.49
N CYS A 176 -3.93 -18.33 -2.02
CA CYS A 176 -3.54 -17.45 -3.11
C CYS A 176 -3.64 -18.17 -4.46
N GLN A 177 -3.64 -17.41 -5.54
CA GLN A 177 -3.52 -17.98 -6.87
C GLN A 177 -2.21 -18.78 -6.99
N GLN A 178 -2.23 -19.83 -7.81
CA GLN A 178 -1.02 -20.64 -8.00
C GLN A 178 0.07 -19.85 -8.71
N GLY A 179 1.30 -19.96 -8.19
CA GLY A 179 2.48 -19.30 -8.72
C GLY A 179 2.65 -17.87 -8.22
N ALA A 180 3.80 -17.31 -8.56
CA ALA A 180 4.18 -15.97 -8.10
C ALA A 180 3.53 -14.88 -8.94
N ALA A 181 2.84 -13.92 -8.30
CA ALA A 181 2.21 -12.78 -8.95
C ALA A 181 3.26 -11.74 -9.39
N PRO A 182 3.21 -11.25 -10.64
CA PRO A 182 4.15 -10.26 -11.13
C PRO A 182 3.73 -8.83 -10.74
N PHE A 183 4.72 -7.99 -10.41
CA PHE A 183 4.56 -6.56 -10.18
C PHE A 183 5.64 -5.79 -10.93
N GLY A 184 5.26 -4.65 -11.53
CA GLY A 184 6.22 -3.65 -11.93
C GLY A 184 6.67 -2.85 -10.69
N ALA A 185 7.95 -2.53 -10.63
CA ALA A 185 8.51 -1.73 -9.55
C ALA A 185 9.48 -0.67 -10.08
N ILE A 186 9.56 0.45 -9.38
CA ILE A 186 10.60 1.47 -9.55
C ILE A 186 11.46 1.47 -8.28
N VAL A 187 12.78 1.51 -8.47
CA VAL A 187 13.77 1.76 -7.42
C VAL A 187 14.31 3.18 -7.64
N PRO A 188 13.74 4.19 -6.97
CA PRO A 188 14.01 5.59 -7.30
C PRO A 188 15.48 5.98 -7.10
N GLN A 189 16.16 5.47 -6.05
CA GLN A 189 17.56 5.81 -5.80
C GLN A 189 18.52 5.27 -6.87
N ASP A 190 18.14 4.23 -7.57
CA ASP A 190 18.92 3.62 -8.65
C ASP A 190 18.46 4.11 -10.02
N HIS A 191 17.42 4.95 -10.07
CA HIS A 191 16.81 5.47 -11.30
C HIS A 191 16.44 4.35 -12.28
N THR A 192 15.91 3.23 -11.74
CA THR A 192 15.64 2.02 -12.53
C THR A 192 14.24 1.47 -12.28
N SER A 193 13.76 0.71 -13.24
CA SER A 193 12.55 -0.08 -13.11
C SER A 193 12.86 -1.55 -13.31
N LEU A 194 12.10 -2.40 -12.62
CA LEU A 194 12.27 -3.84 -12.67
C LEU A 194 10.93 -4.57 -12.54
N SER A 195 10.92 -5.84 -12.94
CA SER A 195 9.82 -6.75 -12.65
C SER A 195 10.17 -7.56 -11.42
N VAL A 196 9.24 -7.59 -10.47
CA VAL A 196 9.33 -8.45 -9.29
C VAL A 196 8.16 -9.42 -9.24
N ARG A 197 8.31 -10.48 -8.48
CA ARG A 197 7.26 -11.47 -8.27
C ARG A 197 7.11 -11.73 -6.77
N MET A 198 5.86 -11.88 -6.33
CA MET A 198 5.56 -12.22 -4.95
C MET A 198 4.75 -13.50 -4.89
N GLU A 199 5.08 -14.37 -3.94
CA GLU A 199 4.43 -15.66 -3.74
C GLU A 199 4.23 -15.94 -2.25
N LEU A 200 3.04 -16.43 -1.87
CA LEU A 200 2.82 -16.98 -0.53
C LEU A 200 3.38 -18.41 -0.46
N VAL A 201 4.38 -18.59 0.38
CA VAL A 201 4.99 -19.92 0.64
C VAL A 201 4.16 -20.73 1.63
N GLY A 202 3.59 -20.08 2.65
CA GLY A 202 2.78 -20.72 3.69
C GLY A 202 3.03 -20.11 5.07
N LYS A 203 2.59 -20.81 6.11
CA LYS A 203 2.88 -20.43 7.51
C LYS A 203 4.19 -21.04 7.96
N GLU A 204 4.99 -20.25 8.66
CA GLU A 204 6.29 -20.66 9.20
C GLU A 204 6.43 -20.19 10.65
N LYS A 205 6.98 -21.07 11.50
CA LYS A 205 7.35 -20.70 12.88
C LYS A 205 8.75 -20.10 12.85
N VAL A 206 8.85 -18.84 13.20
CA VAL A 206 10.10 -18.09 13.24
C VAL A 206 10.32 -17.50 14.62
N THR A 207 11.59 -17.39 15.02
CA THR A 207 11.95 -16.64 16.22
C THR A 207 12.13 -15.18 15.87
N VAL A 208 11.33 -14.32 16.48
CA VAL A 208 11.43 -12.88 16.34
C VAL A 208 11.62 -12.29 17.74
N ARG A 209 12.72 -11.58 17.95
CA ARG A 209 13.04 -10.94 19.25
C ARG A 209 12.98 -11.92 20.45
N GLY A 210 13.43 -13.14 20.24
CA GLY A 210 13.44 -14.20 21.27
C GLY A 210 12.12 -14.93 21.48
N ALA A 211 11.03 -14.52 20.84
CA ALA A 211 9.74 -15.19 20.89
C ALA A 211 9.47 -15.98 19.61
N GLN A 212 8.94 -17.20 19.74
CA GLN A 212 8.44 -17.95 18.59
C GLN A 212 7.08 -17.40 18.16
N ARG A 213 6.94 -17.10 16.86
CA ARG A 213 5.70 -16.65 16.23
C ARG A 213 5.43 -17.48 14.98
N GLU A 214 4.17 -17.80 14.71
CA GLU A 214 3.74 -18.38 13.45
C GLU A 214 3.27 -17.26 12.54
N LEU A 215 3.96 -17.09 11.41
CA LEU A 215 3.77 -15.97 10.49
C LEU A 215 3.58 -16.49 9.06
N LEU A 216 2.89 -15.72 8.23
CA LEU A 216 2.86 -15.98 6.79
C LEU A 216 4.21 -15.60 6.18
N ARG A 217 4.83 -16.55 5.46
CA ARG A 217 6.03 -16.29 4.69
C ARG A 217 5.67 -15.98 3.25
N LEU A 218 6.16 -14.85 2.75
CA LEU A 218 6.12 -14.45 1.36
C LEU A 218 7.54 -14.46 0.80
N ASN A 219 7.72 -14.90 -0.45
CA ASN A 219 8.95 -14.69 -1.20
C ASN A 219 8.74 -13.50 -2.16
N LEU A 220 9.67 -12.55 -2.15
CA LEU A 220 9.77 -11.46 -3.12
C LEU A 220 11.02 -11.69 -3.95
N THR A 221 10.83 -11.96 -5.25
CA THR A 221 11.93 -12.28 -6.17
C THR A 221 12.02 -11.25 -7.27
N GLY A 222 13.21 -10.87 -7.64
CA GLY A 222 13.55 -10.11 -8.84
C GLY A 222 14.54 -10.89 -9.70
N GLU A 223 15.11 -10.26 -10.72
CA GLU A 223 16.05 -10.89 -11.62
C GLU A 223 17.30 -11.43 -10.88
N ASN A 224 17.80 -10.66 -9.91
CA ASN A 224 19.06 -10.94 -9.22
C ASN A 224 18.94 -10.99 -7.69
N PHE A 225 17.72 -11.09 -7.15
CA PHE A 225 17.50 -11.15 -5.71
C PHE A 225 16.30 -12.03 -5.34
N GLU A 226 16.38 -12.57 -4.14
CA GLU A 226 15.28 -13.24 -3.46
C GLU A 226 15.27 -12.81 -1.99
N TRP A 227 14.12 -12.28 -1.53
CA TRP A 227 13.91 -11.86 -0.16
C TRP A 227 12.76 -12.64 0.46
N ALA A 228 12.94 -13.03 1.71
CA ALA A 228 11.88 -13.64 2.50
C ALA A 228 11.26 -12.56 3.39
N LEU A 229 9.93 -12.45 3.32
CA LEU A 229 9.13 -11.54 4.13
C LEU A 229 8.22 -12.36 5.04
N TRP A 230 8.10 -11.97 6.30
CA TRP A 230 7.15 -12.58 7.25
C TRP A 230 6.16 -11.53 7.72
N VAL A 231 4.87 -11.82 7.50
CA VAL A 231 3.76 -10.94 7.89
C VAL A 231 2.87 -11.65 8.92
N ASP A 232 2.31 -10.87 9.85
CA ASP A 232 1.44 -11.37 10.89
C ASP A 232 -0.02 -11.33 10.45
N ASP A 233 -0.61 -12.47 10.13
CA ASP A 233 -2.01 -12.60 9.71
C ASP A 233 -3.03 -12.38 10.85
N HIS A 234 -2.57 -12.29 12.09
CA HIS A 234 -3.38 -11.98 13.26
C HIS A 234 -3.35 -10.49 13.64
N ASP A 235 -2.42 -9.72 13.07
CA ASP A 235 -2.27 -8.28 13.32
C ASP A 235 -2.17 -7.52 11.98
N GLN A 236 -3.29 -7.45 11.25
CA GLN A 236 -3.46 -6.62 10.04
C GLN A 236 -2.40 -6.86 8.95
N PHE A 237 -1.81 -8.05 8.90
CA PHE A 237 -0.72 -8.42 7.97
C PHE A 237 0.51 -7.50 8.05
N LYS A 238 0.81 -7.01 9.24
CA LYS A 238 2.00 -6.21 9.49
C LYS A 238 3.26 -6.99 9.14
N LEU A 239 4.19 -6.32 8.48
CA LEU A 239 5.51 -6.86 8.21
C LEU A 239 6.30 -6.94 9.52
N ILE A 240 6.74 -8.15 9.86
CA ILE A 240 7.45 -8.42 11.11
C ILE A 240 8.95 -8.61 10.86
N ARG A 241 9.30 -9.24 9.74
CA ARG A 241 10.70 -9.56 9.42
C ARG A 241 10.91 -9.58 7.91
N VAL A 242 12.09 -9.14 7.48
CA VAL A 242 12.63 -9.37 6.13
C VAL A 242 14.00 -10.00 6.27
N ALA A 243 14.30 -11.02 5.46
CA ALA A 243 15.65 -11.55 5.32
C ALA A 243 16.12 -11.38 3.89
N ILE A 244 17.34 -10.88 3.74
CA ILE A 244 18.06 -10.69 2.48
C ILE A 244 19.36 -11.51 2.56
N PRO A 245 19.32 -12.79 2.12
CA PRO A 245 20.45 -13.72 2.33
C PRO A 245 21.74 -13.28 1.62
N ALA A 246 21.62 -12.57 0.50
CA ALA A 246 22.78 -12.23 -0.35
C ALA A 246 23.87 -11.42 0.38
N ASP A 247 23.48 -10.57 1.33
CA ASP A 247 24.39 -9.72 2.10
C ASP A 247 24.27 -9.90 3.63
N ASN A 248 23.56 -10.95 4.06
CA ASN A 248 23.25 -11.22 5.46
C ASN A 248 22.54 -10.05 6.16
N THR A 249 21.65 -9.39 5.43
CA THR A 249 20.80 -8.34 6.00
C THR A 249 19.51 -8.93 6.55
N GLU A 250 19.16 -8.50 7.74
CA GLU A 250 17.90 -8.80 8.40
C GLU A 250 17.23 -7.50 8.84
N VAL A 251 15.93 -7.41 8.63
CA VAL A 251 15.12 -6.28 9.08
C VAL A 251 14.04 -6.83 10.00
N VAL A 252 13.91 -6.23 11.17
CA VAL A 252 12.99 -6.73 12.21
C VAL A 252 12.18 -5.56 12.75
N ARG A 253 10.86 -5.76 12.83
CA ARG A 253 9.95 -4.79 13.47
C ARG A 253 10.25 -4.70 14.97
N ASP A 254 10.43 -3.46 15.50
CA ASP A 254 10.72 -3.19 16.92
C ASP A 254 9.50 -3.35 17.82
#